data_45df5d638f42008b9302b9edc0fb3c83
#
_entry.id   45df5d638f42008b9302b9edc0fb3c83
#
_cell.length_a   1.000
_cell.length_b   1.000
_cell.length_c   1.000
_cell.angle_alpha   90.00
_cell.angle_beta   90.00
_cell.angle_gamma   90.00
#
_symmetry.space_group_name_H-M   'P 1'
#
loop_
_entity.id
_entity.type
_entity.pdbx_description
1 polymer ?
#
loop_
_entity_poly.entity_id
_entity_poly.type
_entity_poly.pdbx_seq_one_letter_code
_entity_poly.pdbx_strand_id
1 'polypeptide(L)'
;MNLHVSRRAALKAFGAASLATTFVDRPEGAAAHAVALPEPQADPRHKIMTRPLDGIIIGGGNRGWLYAQYARTSPDAMRIVGLAEPIPIRREKFQAALDIDPSRVFTTWEDVFDRPRFADFVIVTTMDALHYAPTMRAMEMGYHVLLEKAIAQSWPQCQDILAQSGKYGRIVGICHVLRYAPYFIKMRDVVRGGDIGDVLSVQHLEPIGNIHHSHAFVRGNWRNEKESTPILLSKSCHDLDLFHWVLGKPCRKVSSFGRLSGFRRERAPAGSPARCTDGCPLEPECPYSAPRIYVRDRSWDVGHLIDLQPWDERKVMAALRDGPYGRCVFKCDNDVADHQVVNLEFDGGTTVAFSMEAHTADMGRRTRIMGTRGDIVGDERVLTVNTFATRTSVSYRAEDLAAGYAGGGHGGGDRRLVRAFLQAVYQDDRALLSSTVEDSMESHRIGFEAEASRKNGGQVVTLSR
;
A
#
# COMPACT_ATOMS: atom_id res chain seq x y z
N MET A 1 22.11 60.31 27.81
CA MET A 1 23.31 59.66 27.28
C MET A 1 22.88 58.27 26.82
N ASN A 2 22.48 58.13 25.58
CA ASN A 2 21.96 56.90 25.00
C ASN A 2 23.10 56.12 24.34
N LEU A 3 23.42 54.95 24.90
CA LEU A 3 24.37 54.01 24.30
C LEU A 3 23.58 52.96 23.48
N HIS A 4 23.55 53.20 22.18
CA HIS A 4 23.14 52.18 21.21
C HIS A 4 24.27 51.14 21.05
N VAL A 5 24.12 49.96 21.64
CA VAL A 5 24.99 48.82 21.34
C VAL A 5 24.39 48.06 20.17
N SER A 6 25.12 48.01 19.04
CA SER A 6 24.66 47.33 17.83
C SER A 6 24.69 45.81 18.01
N ARG A 7 23.69 45.12 17.45
CA ARG A 7 23.54 43.65 17.46
C ARG A 7 24.74 42.86 16.91
N ARG A 8 25.70 43.53 16.25
CA ARG A 8 26.94 42.88 15.75
C ARG A 8 28.04 42.75 16.81
N ALA A 9 27.99 43.47 17.92
CA ALA A 9 29.01 43.37 18.98
C ALA A 9 28.67 42.25 20.01
N ALA A 10 27.42 41.88 20.14
CA ALA A 10 26.99 40.78 21.03
C ALA A 10 27.34 39.38 20.52
N LEU A 11 27.62 39.20 19.26
CA LEU A 11 27.96 37.91 18.63
C LEU A 11 29.45 37.57 18.67
N LYS A 12 30.31 38.46 19.17
CA LYS A 12 31.76 38.19 19.28
C LYS A 12 32.24 37.88 20.72
N ALA A 13 31.36 37.88 21.71
CA ALA A 13 31.72 37.63 23.10
C ALA A 13 31.32 36.24 23.63
N PHE A 14 30.72 35.38 22.80
CA PHE A 14 30.57 33.96 23.08
C PHE A 14 31.60 33.17 22.26
N GLY A 15 32.86 33.42 22.61
CA GLY A 15 33.97 32.64 22.14
C GLY A 15 34.04 31.31 22.90
N ALA A 16 34.03 30.23 22.12
CA ALA A 16 34.73 28.98 22.40
C ALA A 16 34.58 28.38 23.85
N ALA A 17 33.38 27.92 24.19
CA ALA A 17 33.26 26.73 25.00
C ALA A 17 33.01 25.58 23.99
N SER A 18 34.08 24.95 23.55
CA SER A 18 34.09 23.71 22.82
C SER A 18 33.51 22.64 23.74
N LEU A 19 32.18 22.38 23.64
CA LEU A 19 31.62 21.11 24.07
C LEU A 19 32.20 20.07 23.14
N ALA A 20 33.30 19.46 23.53
CA ALA A 20 33.75 18.20 22.97
C ALA A 20 32.65 17.18 23.29
N THR A 21 31.66 17.07 22.40
CA THR A 21 30.92 15.83 22.26
C THR A 21 31.97 14.81 21.83
N THR A 22 32.43 14.00 22.76
CA THR A 22 33.14 12.77 22.46
C THR A 22 32.17 11.92 21.65
N PHE A 23 32.23 12.06 20.34
CA PHE A 23 31.85 10.99 19.45
C PHE A 23 32.72 9.81 19.87
N VAL A 24 32.15 8.83 20.53
CA VAL A 24 32.76 7.54 20.68
C VAL A 24 32.98 7.07 19.25
N ASP A 25 34.21 7.13 18.77
CA ASP A 25 34.61 6.50 17.51
C ASP A 25 34.12 5.06 17.58
N ARG A 26 33.09 4.75 16.81
CA ARG A 26 32.77 3.35 16.53
C ARG A 26 33.96 2.79 15.79
N PRO A 27 34.53 1.66 16.22
CA PRO A 27 35.59 1.03 15.45
C PRO A 27 35.04 0.78 14.03
N GLU A 28 35.64 1.44 13.07
CA GLU A 28 35.55 1.06 11.64
C GLU A 28 36.13 -0.35 11.55
N GLY A 29 35.27 -1.36 11.44
CA GLY A 29 35.79 -2.70 11.32
C GLY A 29 34.85 -3.87 11.52
N ALA A 30 33.52 -3.65 11.62
CA ALA A 30 32.60 -4.75 11.37
C ALA A 30 32.18 -4.67 9.89
N ALA A 31 32.96 -5.29 9.01
CA ALA A 31 32.53 -5.55 7.66
C ALA A 31 31.16 -6.25 7.75
N ALA A 32 30.12 -5.58 7.29
CA ALA A 32 28.81 -6.20 7.13
C ALA A 32 29.00 -7.36 6.16
N HIS A 33 29.12 -8.57 6.69
CA HIS A 33 29.11 -9.76 5.84
C HIS A 33 27.72 -9.84 5.22
N ALA A 34 27.61 -9.51 3.94
CA ALA A 34 26.45 -9.85 3.13
C ALA A 34 26.35 -11.38 3.12
N VAL A 35 25.45 -11.92 3.91
CA VAL A 35 25.15 -13.35 3.89
C VAL A 35 24.38 -13.58 2.60
N ALA A 36 24.99 -14.24 1.62
CA ALA A 36 24.28 -14.75 0.47
C ALA A 36 23.22 -15.72 0.98
N LEU A 37 21.95 -15.32 0.86
CA LEU A 37 20.84 -16.19 1.23
C LEU A 37 20.68 -17.25 0.12
N PRO A 38 20.39 -18.51 0.47
CA PRO A 38 20.03 -19.52 -0.51
C PRO A 38 18.82 -19.05 -1.31
N GLU A 39 18.72 -19.45 -2.58
CA GLU A 39 17.55 -19.19 -3.40
C GLU A 39 16.29 -19.47 -2.58
N PRO A 40 15.29 -18.56 -2.58
CA PRO A 40 14.08 -18.80 -1.82
C PRO A 40 13.43 -20.07 -2.31
N GLN A 41 13.56 -21.13 -1.54
CA GLN A 41 12.92 -22.41 -1.88
C GLN A 41 11.43 -22.17 -2.08
N ALA A 42 10.90 -22.73 -3.15
CA ALA A 42 9.46 -22.79 -3.32
C ALA A 42 8.86 -23.41 -2.05
N ASP A 43 7.78 -22.84 -1.52
CA ASP A 43 7.11 -23.40 -0.34
C ASP A 43 6.92 -24.93 -0.60
N PRO A 44 7.49 -25.80 0.24
CA PRO A 44 7.46 -27.24 0.01
C PRO A 44 6.03 -27.81 -0.02
N ARG A 45 5.05 -27.05 0.45
CA ARG A 45 3.62 -27.38 0.37
C ARG A 45 3.02 -27.14 -1.02
N HIS A 46 3.70 -26.35 -1.89
CA HIS A 46 3.21 -26.07 -3.24
C HIS A 46 3.35 -27.31 -4.13
N LYS A 47 2.25 -27.69 -4.77
CA LYS A 47 2.23 -28.78 -5.75
C LYS A 47 2.49 -28.26 -7.17
N ILE A 48 3.00 -29.17 -8.01
CA ILE A 48 3.08 -28.89 -9.44
C ILE A 48 1.64 -28.86 -10.00
N MET A 49 1.27 -27.73 -10.59
CA MET A 49 -0.04 -27.59 -11.22
C MET A 49 -0.05 -28.34 -12.56
N THR A 50 -1.02 -29.22 -12.75
CA THR A 50 -1.18 -30.01 -13.99
C THR A 50 -2.03 -29.31 -15.05
N ARG A 51 -2.69 -28.21 -14.68
CA ARG A 51 -3.42 -27.30 -15.58
C ARG A 51 -3.32 -25.89 -15.05
N PRO A 52 -3.41 -24.87 -15.92
CA PRO A 52 -3.64 -23.52 -15.47
C PRO A 52 -5.02 -23.37 -14.80
N LEU A 53 -5.13 -22.39 -13.90
CA LEU A 53 -6.41 -21.95 -13.38
C LEU A 53 -6.95 -20.79 -14.22
N ASP A 54 -8.24 -20.83 -14.50
CA ASP A 54 -8.95 -19.82 -15.28
C ASP A 54 -9.50 -18.74 -14.34
N GLY A 55 -9.20 -17.47 -14.65
CA GLY A 55 -9.62 -16.32 -13.90
C GLY A 55 -10.42 -15.30 -14.71
N ILE A 56 -11.25 -14.55 -14.02
CA ILE A 56 -11.98 -13.40 -14.58
C ILE A 56 -11.48 -12.14 -13.83
N ILE A 57 -11.20 -11.06 -14.57
CA ILE A 57 -10.88 -9.76 -13.97
C ILE A 57 -12.13 -8.88 -13.98
N ILE A 58 -12.48 -8.33 -12.81
CA ILE A 58 -13.48 -7.30 -12.64
C ILE A 58 -12.76 -5.99 -12.28
N GLY A 59 -12.70 -5.05 -13.23
CA GLY A 59 -11.95 -3.81 -13.15
C GLY A 59 -10.61 -3.87 -13.87
N GLY A 60 -10.56 -3.41 -15.13
CA GLY A 60 -9.38 -3.37 -16.00
C GLY A 60 -8.47 -2.16 -15.77
N GLY A 61 -8.39 -1.65 -14.54
CA GLY A 61 -7.47 -0.58 -14.17
C GLY A 61 -6.03 -1.06 -14.01
N ASN A 62 -5.21 -0.22 -13.35
CA ASN A 62 -3.78 -0.51 -13.14
C ASN A 62 -3.56 -1.82 -12.36
N ARG A 63 -4.34 -2.06 -11.29
CA ARG A 63 -4.20 -3.28 -10.49
C ARG A 63 -4.62 -4.52 -11.29
N GLY A 64 -5.75 -4.45 -12.00
CA GLY A 64 -6.18 -5.54 -12.90
C GLY A 64 -5.13 -5.86 -13.96
N TRP A 65 -4.52 -4.82 -14.56
CA TRP A 65 -3.44 -5.00 -15.52
C TRP A 65 -2.20 -5.66 -14.91
N LEU A 66 -1.82 -5.29 -13.70
CA LEU A 66 -0.69 -5.89 -13.00
C LEU A 66 -0.89 -7.40 -12.78
N TYR A 67 -2.07 -7.82 -12.35
CA TYR A 67 -2.39 -9.24 -12.20
C TYR A 67 -2.49 -9.98 -13.55
N ALA A 68 -3.01 -9.31 -14.58
CA ALA A 68 -3.01 -9.84 -15.94
C ALA A 68 -1.60 -10.14 -16.47
N GLN A 69 -0.59 -9.31 -16.08
CA GLN A 69 0.80 -9.58 -16.45
C GLN A 69 1.31 -10.92 -15.91
N TYR A 70 0.81 -11.37 -14.74
CA TYR A 70 1.17 -12.70 -14.24
C TYR A 70 0.70 -13.81 -15.20
N ALA A 71 -0.52 -13.73 -15.73
CA ALA A 71 -1.02 -14.69 -16.71
C ALA A 71 -0.16 -14.71 -17.98
N ARG A 72 0.28 -13.53 -18.45
CA ARG A 72 1.15 -13.42 -19.64
C ARG A 72 2.53 -14.04 -19.44
N THR A 73 3.07 -13.97 -18.24
CA THR A 73 4.42 -14.47 -17.93
C THR A 73 4.43 -15.88 -17.32
N SER A 74 3.27 -16.42 -16.97
CA SER A 74 3.11 -17.74 -16.36
C SER A 74 1.81 -18.40 -16.86
N PRO A 75 1.67 -18.60 -18.19
CA PRO A 75 0.43 -19.10 -18.81
C PRO A 75 0.09 -20.54 -18.38
N ASP A 76 1.09 -21.32 -17.97
CA ASP A 76 0.89 -22.67 -17.45
C ASP A 76 0.28 -22.70 -16.03
N ALA A 77 0.31 -21.54 -15.32
CA ALA A 77 -0.27 -21.41 -14.00
C ALA A 77 -1.62 -20.69 -14.00
N MET A 78 -1.77 -19.66 -14.84
CA MET A 78 -2.96 -18.81 -14.84
C MET A 78 -3.33 -18.36 -16.26
N ARG A 79 -4.62 -18.39 -16.57
CA ARG A 79 -5.21 -17.76 -17.76
C ARG A 79 -6.30 -16.80 -17.34
N ILE A 80 -6.37 -15.66 -18.00
CA ILE A 80 -7.52 -14.74 -17.85
C ILE A 80 -8.46 -15.02 -19.02
N VAL A 81 -9.63 -15.58 -18.72
CA VAL A 81 -10.62 -16.02 -19.70
C VAL A 81 -11.85 -15.11 -19.75
N GLY A 82 -11.91 -14.08 -18.93
CA GLY A 82 -13.00 -13.11 -18.90
C GLY A 82 -12.58 -11.77 -18.32
N LEU A 83 -13.27 -10.71 -18.70
CA LEU A 83 -13.05 -9.34 -18.26
C LEU A 83 -14.36 -8.58 -18.14
N ALA A 84 -14.55 -7.86 -17.04
CA ALA A 84 -15.56 -6.82 -16.90
C ALA A 84 -14.89 -5.46 -16.67
N GLU A 85 -15.09 -4.51 -17.59
CA GLU A 85 -14.49 -3.17 -17.53
C GLU A 85 -15.36 -2.17 -18.31
N PRO A 86 -15.87 -1.09 -17.69
CA PRO A 86 -16.74 -0.13 -18.37
C PRO A 86 -16.04 0.71 -19.44
N ILE A 87 -14.71 0.92 -19.35
CA ILE A 87 -13.96 1.82 -20.25
C ILE A 87 -13.54 1.05 -21.52
N PRO A 88 -14.04 1.44 -22.72
CA PRO A 88 -13.83 0.67 -23.95
C PRO A 88 -12.34 0.42 -24.25
N ILE A 89 -11.51 1.48 -24.20
CA ILE A 89 -10.09 1.36 -24.51
C ILE A 89 -9.33 0.39 -23.60
N ARG A 90 -9.76 0.24 -22.34
CA ARG A 90 -9.21 -0.75 -21.41
C ARG A 90 -9.65 -2.15 -21.80
N ARG A 91 -10.92 -2.33 -22.15
CA ARG A 91 -11.42 -3.64 -22.65
C ARG A 91 -10.64 -4.10 -23.86
N GLU A 92 -10.50 -3.25 -24.87
CA GLU A 92 -9.74 -3.54 -26.10
C GLU A 92 -8.29 -3.93 -25.79
N LYS A 93 -7.62 -3.18 -24.90
CA LYS A 93 -6.25 -3.46 -24.48
C LYS A 93 -6.12 -4.84 -23.82
N PHE A 94 -7.02 -5.17 -22.89
CA PHE A 94 -6.99 -6.45 -22.18
C PHE A 94 -7.31 -7.61 -23.12
N GLN A 95 -8.35 -7.45 -23.96
CA GLN A 95 -8.78 -8.44 -24.92
C GLN A 95 -7.65 -8.79 -25.89
N ALA A 96 -7.00 -7.77 -26.47
CA ALA A 96 -5.90 -7.97 -27.41
C ALA A 96 -4.66 -8.59 -26.76
N ALA A 97 -4.34 -8.19 -25.51
CA ALA A 97 -3.13 -8.65 -24.84
C ALA A 97 -3.21 -10.05 -24.23
N LEU A 98 -4.43 -10.55 -23.97
CA LEU A 98 -4.70 -11.82 -23.29
C LEU A 98 -5.51 -12.80 -24.14
N ASP A 99 -5.82 -12.43 -25.38
CA ASP A 99 -6.62 -13.24 -26.32
C ASP A 99 -7.96 -13.72 -25.70
N ILE A 100 -8.67 -12.79 -25.03
CA ILE A 100 -9.94 -13.12 -24.38
C ILE A 100 -11.02 -13.21 -25.46
N ASP A 101 -11.79 -14.31 -25.45
CA ASP A 101 -12.95 -14.50 -26.31
C ASP A 101 -13.89 -13.28 -26.20
N PRO A 102 -14.25 -12.62 -27.33
CA PRO A 102 -15.15 -11.47 -27.32
C PRO A 102 -16.47 -11.69 -26.56
N SER A 103 -16.99 -12.91 -26.57
CA SER A 103 -18.21 -13.27 -25.82
C SER A 103 -18.04 -13.26 -24.30
N ARG A 104 -16.80 -13.14 -23.78
CA ARG A 104 -16.44 -13.10 -22.37
C ARG A 104 -15.84 -11.75 -21.94
N VAL A 105 -16.03 -10.72 -22.78
CA VAL A 105 -15.64 -9.33 -22.49
C VAL A 105 -16.91 -8.52 -22.22
N PHE A 106 -17.04 -8.05 -20.99
CA PHE A 106 -18.28 -7.44 -20.49
C PHE A 106 -18.07 -5.97 -20.15
N THR A 107 -19.14 -5.19 -20.15
CA THR A 107 -19.14 -3.79 -19.74
C THR A 107 -19.29 -3.66 -18.24
N THR A 108 -20.11 -4.53 -17.63
CA THR A 108 -20.40 -4.50 -16.19
C THR A 108 -20.04 -5.84 -15.54
N TRP A 109 -19.85 -5.83 -14.24
CA TRP A 109 -19.60 -7.07 -13.50
C TRP A 109 -20.86 -7.95 -13.38
N GLU A 110 -22.05 -7.36 -13.43
CA GLU A 110 -23.35 -8.05 -13.44
C GLU A 110 -23.43 -8.99 -14.64
N ASP A 111 -23.06 -8.52 -15.82
CA ASP A 111 -23.10 -9.31 -17.05
C ASP A 111 -22.25 -10.59 -16.97
N VAL A 112 -21.19 -10.60 -16.14
CA VAL A 112 -20.37 -11.79 -15.89
C VAL A 112 -21.21 -12.86 -15.17
N PHE A 113 -22.02 -12.43 -14.19
CA PHE A 113 -22.75 -13.31 -13.28
C PHE A 113 -24.17 -13.65 -13.77
N ASP A 114 -24.60 -13.09 -14.88
CA ASP A 114 -25.82 -13.51 -15.59
C ASP A 114 -25.60 -14.81 -16.39
N ARG A 115 -24.40 -15.37 -16.36
CA ARG A 115 -24.02 -16.59 -17.04
C ARG A 115 -23.66 -17.69 -16.05
N PRO A 116 -23.73 -18.96 -16.47
CA PRO A 116 -23.17 -20.09 -15.70
C PRO A 116 -21.70 -19.85 -15.40
N ARG A 117 -21.23 -20.36 -14.27
CA ARG A 117 -19.82 -20.32 -13.89
C ARG A 117 -18.91 -20.89 -14.98
N PHE A 118 -17.88 -20.14 -15.42
CA PHE A 118 -16.97 -20.52 -16.52
C PHE A 118 -15.48 -20.33 -16.19
N ALA A 119 -15.13 -20.09 -14.92
CA ALA A 119 -13.76 -19.96 -14.47
C ALA A 119 -13.59 -20.53 -13.05
N ASP A 120 -12.34 -20.63 -12.57
CA ASP A 120 -12.03 -21.12 -11.23
C ASP A 120 -12.17 -20.00 -10.18
N PHE A 121 -11.77 -18.77 -10.54
CA PHE A 121 -11.75 -17.63 -9.62
C PHE A 121 -12.06 -16.28 -10.32
N VAL A 122 -12.29 -15.27 -9.49
CA VAL A 122 -12.47 -13.88 -9.91
C VAL A 122 -11.42 -13.01 -9.20
N ILE A 123 -10.83 -12.05 -9.92
CA ILE A 123 -9.99 -10.98 -9.36
C ILE A 123 -10.80 -9.70 -9.35
N VAL A 124 -11.09 -9.14 -8.17
CA VAL A 124 -11.83 -7.88 -8.02
C VAL A 124 -10.84 -6.75 -7.79
N THR A 125 -10.72 -5.87 -8.78
CA THR A 125 -9.78 -4.74 -8.82
C THR A 125 -10.47 -3.43 -9.19
N THR A 126 -11.72 -3.31 -8.80
CA THR A 126 -12.53 -2.09 -8.94
C THR A 126 -12.10 -1.03 -7.93
N MET A 127 -12.85 0.06 -7.84
CA MET A 127 -12.72 1.01 -6.74
C MET A 127 -13.31 0.41 -5.45
N ASP A 128 -12.78 0.84 -4.29
CA ASP A 128 -13.13 0.31 -2.96
C ASP A 128 -14.65 0.19 -2.74
N ALA A 129 -15.43 1.19 -3.20
CA ALA A 129 -16.90 1.18 -3.11
C ALA A 129 -17.57 0.04 -3.90
N LEU A 130 -16.88 -0.51 -4.88
CA LEU A 130 -17.38 -1.55 -5.78
C LEU A 130 -16.76 -2.93 -5.49
N HIS A 131 -16.13 -3.11 -4.33
CA HIS A 131 -15.56 -4.40 -3.93
C HIS A 131 -16.63 -5.38 -3.43
N TYR A 132 -17.58 -4.90 -2.64
CA TYR A 132 -18.53 -5.72 -1.89
C TYR A 132 -19.45 -6.55 -2.78
N ALA A 133 -20.23 -5.91 -3.65
CA ALA A 133 -21.27 -6.58 -4.42
C ALA A 133 -20.75 -7.68 -5.36
N PRO A 134 -19.73 -7.43 -6.21
CA PRO A 134 -19.18 -8.47 -7.08
C PRO A 134 -18.50 -9.60 -6.29
N THR A 135 -17.87 -9.31 -5.14
CA THR A 135 -17.26 -10.32 -4.26
C THR A 135 -18.31 -11.26 -3.69
N MET A 136 -19.41 -10.71 -3.17
CA MET A 136 -20.53 -11.49 -2.62
C MET A 136 -21.13 -12.39 -3.70
N ARG A 137 -21.38 -11.84 -4.88
CA ARG A 137 -21.99 -12.59 -5.99
C ARG A 137 -21.06 -13.67 -6.53
N ALA A 138 -19.76 -13.39 -6.64
CA ALA A 138 -18.76 -14.38 -7.04
C ALA A 138 -18.75 -15.60 -6.12
N MET A 139 -18.71 -15.39 -4.80
CA MET A 139 -18.75 -16.49 -3.82
C MET A 139 -20.04 -17.30 -3.90
N GLU A 140 -21.18 -16.64 -4.04
CA GLU A 140 -22.48 -17.31 -4.21
C GLU A 140 -22.50 -18.23 -5.43
N MET A 141 -21.88 -17.81 -6.53
CA MET A 141 -21.75 -18.63 -7.75
C MET A 141 -20.62 -19.66 -7.71
N GLY A 142 -19.92 -19.77 -6.59
CA GLY A 142 -18.91 -20.80 -6.37
C GLY A 142 -17.49 -20.43 -6.85
N TYR A 143 -17.23 -19.17 -7.19
CA TYR A 143 -15.87 -18.72 -7.50
C TYR A 143 -15.05 -18.51 -6.21
N HIS A 144 -13.75 -18.79 -6.27
CA HIS A 144 -12.79 -18.22 -5.35
C HIS A 144 -12.52 -16.76 -5.72
N VAL A 145 -12.05 -15.94 -4.80
CA VAL A 145 -11.88 -14.49 -5.04
C VAL A 145 -10.51 -14.02 -4.61
N LEU A 146 -9.82 -13.30 -5.49
CA LEU A 146 -8.70 -12.44 -5.12
C LEU A 146 -9.20 -11.01 -5.11
N LEU A 147 -9.28 -10.42 -3.91
CA LEU A 147 -9.90 -9.10 -3.68
C LEU A 147 -8.84 -8.05 -3.37
N GLU A 148 -8.87 -6.93 -4.13
CA GLU A 148 -8.04 -5.78 -3.78
C GLU A 148 -8.43 -5.20 -2.42
N LYS A 149 -7.46 -4.57 -1.79
CA LYS A 149 -7.64 -3.82 -0.55
C LYS A 149 -8.19 -2.40 -0.88
N ALA A 150 -8.93 -1.76 -0.02
CA ALA A 150 -9.53 -2.24 1.23
C ALA A 150 -10.63 -3.27 0.95
N ILE A 151 -10.86 -4.20 1.90
CA ILE A 151 -11.86 -5.29 1.72
C ILE A 151 -13.21 -4.71 1.31
N ALA A 152 -13.71 -3.70 2.03
CA ALA A 152 -14.95 -2.99 1.76
C ALA A 152 -14.96 -1.61 2.44
N GLN A 153 -15.98 -0.79 2.16
CA GLN A 153 -16.12 0.56 2.72
C GLN A 153 -16.54 0.61 4.19
N SER A 154 -17.06 -0.47 4.74
CA SER A 154 -17.55 -0.50 6.12
C SER A 154 -17.22 -1.82 6.81
N TRP A 155 -17.09 -1.75 8.15
CA TRP A 155 -16.84 -2.94 8.95
C TRP A 155 -17.91 -4.04 8.80
N PRO A 156 -19.23 -3.73 8.81
CA PRO A 156 -20.26 -4.73 8.52
C PRO A 156 -20.08 -5.44 7.17
N GLN A 157 -19.74 -4.71 6.10
CA GLN A 157 -19.48 -5.33 4.80
C GLN A 157 -18.26 -6.27 4.84
N CYS A 158 -17.21 -5.93 5.58
CA CYS A 158 -16.07 -6.83 5.77
C CYS A 158 -16.50 -8.12 6.50
N GLN A 159 -17.33 -7.99 7.53
CA GLN A 159 -17.89 -9.14 8.27
C GLN A 159 -18.79 -10.02 7.39
N ASP A 160 -19.59 -9.42 6.53
CA ASP A 160 -20.44 -10.16 5.58
C ASP A 160 -19.59 -10.96 4.57
N ILE A 161 -18.51 -10.36 4.02
CA ILE A 161 -17.60 -11.07 3.12
C ILE A 161 -16.96 -12.26 3.84
N LEU A 162 -16.51 -12.07 5.08
CA LEU A 162 -15.96 -13.15 5.89
C LEU A 162 -16.99 -14.26 6.11
N ALA A 163 -18.20 -13.93 6.54
CA ALA A 163 -19.27 -14.89 6.78
C ALA A 163 -19.64 -15.66 5.50
N GLN A 164 -19.71 -14.95 4.37
CA GLN A 164 -20.05 -15.54 3.07
C GLN A 164 -18.95 -16.48 2.57
N SER A 165 -17.66 -16.14 2.78
CA SER A 165 -16.51 -16.99 2.48
C SER A 165 -16.64 -18.34 3.20
N GLY A 166 -16.95 -18.32 4.51
CA GLY A 166 -17.20 -19.54 5.30
C GLY A 166 -18.41 -20.32 4.84
N LYS A 167 -19.55 -19.64 4.60
CA LYS A 167 -20.81 -20.24 4.16
C LYS A 167 -20.67 -21.03 2.86
N TYR A 168 -19.97 -20.50 1.88
CA TYR A 168 -19.82 -21.13 0.57
C TYR A 168 -18.50 -21.92 0.43
N GLY A 169 -17.67 -21.96 1.46
CA GLY A 169 -16.38 -22.64 1.43
C GLY A 169 -15.44 -22.08 0.35
N ARG A 170 -15.51 -20.75 0.08
CA ARG A 170 -14.67 -20.15 -0.95
C ARG A 170 -13.43 -19.51 -0.32
N ILE A 171 -12.30 -19.66 -0.99
CA ILE A 171 -11.05 -18.98 -0.64
C ILE A 171 -11.18 -17.54 -1.11
N VAL A 172 -11.07 -16.59 -0.17
CA VAL A 172 -11.00 -15.16 -0.46
C VAL A 172 -9.62 -14.66 -0.01
N GLY A 173 -8.78 -14.32 -0.97
CA GLY A 173 -7.45 -13.73 -0.73
C GLY A 173 -7.54 -12.22 -0.79
N ILE A 174 -6.98 -11.54 0.19
CA ILE A 174 -6.88 -10.07 0.21
C ILE A 174 -5.50 -9.64 -0.27
N CYS A 175 -5.44 -8.61 -1.11
CA CYS A 175 -4.20 -8.15 -1.73
C CYS A 175 -3.29 -7.38 -0.76
N HIS A 176 -3.00 -7.96 0.41
CA HIS A 176 -1.95 -7.50 1.33
C HIS A 176 -0.58 -7.94 0.83
N VAL A 177 -0.17 -7.37 -0.28
CA VAL A 177 1.02 -7.75 -1.06
C VAL A 177 2.32 -7.69 -0.28
N LEU A 178 2.42 -6.85 0.76
CA LEU A 178 3.62 -6.71 1.57
C LEU A 178 3.93 -7.96 2.39
N ARG A 179 2.92 -8.77 2.76
CA ARG A 179 3.14 -10.08 3.41
C ARG A 179 3.93 -11.06 2.54
N TYR A 180 3.99 -10.81 1.24
CA TYR A 180 4.68 -11.65 0.25
C TYR A 180 5.99 -11.04 -0.23
N ALA A 181 6.31 -9.81 0.17
CA ALA A 181 7.58 -9.18 -0.14
C ALA A 181 8.70 -9.77 0.73
N PRO A 182 9.81 -10.24 0.14
CA PRO A 182 10.91 -10.90 0.86
C PRO A 182 11.47 -10.10 2.03
N TYR A 183 11.52 -8.77 1.88
CA TYR A 183 11.94 -7.85 2.93
C TYR A 183 11.09 -7.96 4.20
N PHE A 184 9.77 -7.91 4.07
CA PHE A 184 8.86 -8.00 5.21
C PHE A 184 8.74 -9.42 5.75
N ILE A 185 8.90 -10.44 4.89
CA ILE A 185 9.01 -11.85 5.33
C ILE A 185 10.22 -11.98 6.26
N LYS A 186 11.39 -11.45 5.87
CA LYS A 186 12.59 -11.49 6.69
C LYS A 186 12.40 -10.75 8.01
N MET A 187 11.77 -9.58 7.98
CA MET A 187 11.45 -8.83 9.21
C MET A 187 10.58 -9.66 10.17
N ARG A 188 9.50 -10.26 9.65
CA ARG A 188 8.65 -11.15 10.43
C ARG A 188 9.41 -12.34 11.00
N ASP A 189 10.24 -12.98 10.20
CA ASP A 189 10.95 -14.20 10.60
C ASP A 189 11.95 -13.90 11.72
N VAL A 190 12.63 -12.75 11.69
CA VAL A 190 13.51 -12.29 12.78
C VAL A 190 12.70 -12.05 14.06
N VAL A 191 11.55 -11.38 13.96
CA VAL A 191 10.68 -11.12 15.12
C VAL A 191 10.13 -12.41 15.69
N ARG A 192 9.57 -13.27 14.83
CA ARG A 192 8.93 -14.53 15.24
C ARG A 192 9.94 -15.61 15.68
N GLY A 193 11.15 -15.57 15.12
CA GLY A 193 12.27 -16.43 15.53
C GLY A 193 12.83 -16.05 16.92
N GLY A 194 12.46 -14.88 17.43
CA GLY A 194 12.89 -14.42 18.74
C GLY A 194 14.33 -13.89 18.77
N ASP A 195 14.92 -13.55 17.62
CA ASP A 195 16.30 -13.08 17.52
C ASP A 195 16.52 -11.78 18.33
N ILE A 196 15.49 -10.91 18.41
CA ILE A 196 15.50 -9.69 19.19
C ILE A 196 14.78 -9.81 20.56
N GLY A 197 14.36 -11.02 20.95
CA GLY A 197 13.58 -11.26 22.16
C GLY A 197 12.13 -10.80 22.05
N ASP A 198 11.49 -10.50 23.18
CA ASP A 198 10.12 -9.98 23.21
C ASP A 198 10.07 -8.56 22.66
N VAL A 199 9.18 -8.32 21.71
CA VAL A 199 8.98 -6.96 21.16
C VAL A 199 8.29 -6.08 22.20
N LEU A 200 8.93 -4.97 22.56
CA LEU A 200 8.41 -3.97 23.48
C LEU A 200 7.67 -2.86 22.74
N SER A 201 8.27 -2.33 21.67
CA SER A 201 7.67 -1.23 20.94
C SER A 201 8.08 -1.21 19.45
N VAL A 202 7.25 -0.56 18.63
CA VAL A 202 7.49 -0.32 17.22
C VAL A 202 7.30 1.17 16.93
N GLN A 203 8.21 1.74 16.15
CA GLN A 203 8.08 3.04 15.52
C GLN A 203 8.01 2.86 14.02
N HIS A 204 6.97 3.38 13.39
CA HIS A 204 6.75 3.21 11.96
C HIS A 204 6.28 4.49 11.30
N LEU A 205 6.85 4.81 10.15
CA LEU A 205 6.47 5.93 9.30
C LEU A 205 6.14 5.41 7.90
N GLU A 206 4.96 5.74 7.40
CA GLU A 206 4.58 5.63 5.99
C GLU A 206 4.66 7.02 5.35
N PRO A 207 5.79 7.36 4.70
CA PRO A 207 5.91 8.58 3.92
C PRO A 207 5.31 8.32 2.54
N ILE A 208 4.06 8.79 2.32
CA ILE A 208 3.36 8.57 1.05
C ILE A 208 4.06 9.29 -0.11
N GLY A 209 4.70 10.41 0.19
CA GLY A 209 5.29 11.29 -0.81
C GLY A 209 4.29 12.32 -1.35
N ASN A 210 4.73 13.57 -1.43
CA ASN A 210 3.89 14.70 -1.79
C ASN A 210 3.27 14.59 -3.19
N ILE A 211 4.00 14.03 -4.16
CA ILE A 211 3.51 13.83 -5.53
C ILE A 211 2.48 12.69 -5.54
N HIS A 212 2.79 11.55 -4.93
CA HIS A 212 1.86 10.41 -4.88
C HIS A 212 0.56 10.79 -4.17
N HIS A 213 0.64 11.44 -3.01
CA HIS A 213 -0.55 11.86 -2.28
C HIS A 213 -1.38 12.85 -3.10
N SER A 214 -0.76 13.87 -3.69
CA SER A 214 -1.46 14.86 -4.52
C SER A 214 -2.11 14.24 -5.77
N HIS A 215 -1.51 13.18 -6.32
CA HIS A 215 -2.07 12.42 -7.43
C HIS A 215 -3.27 11.58 -6.99
N ALA A 216 -3.08 10.68 -6.02
CA ALA A 216 -4.07 9.64 -5.70
C ALA A 216 -5.16 10.13 -4.73
N PHE A 217 -4.78 10.93 -3.71
CA PHE A 217 -5.63 11.26 -2.55
C PHE A 217 -6.11 12.72 -2.54
N VAL A 218 -5.71 13.54 -3.53
CA VAL A 218 -6.21 14.91 -3.71
C VAL A 218 -6.96 15.04 -5.04
N ARG A 219 -6.36 14.63 -6.15
CA ARG A 219 -6.95 14.72 -7.49
C ARG A 219 -7.66 13.45 -7.93
N GLY A 220 -7.13 12.31 -7.50
CA GLY A 220 -7.48 10.98 -7.96
C GLY A 220 -8.67 10.35 -7.26
N ASN A 221 -8.78 9.06 -7.45
CA ASN A 221 -9.96 8.28 -7.09
C ASN A 221 -10.13 8.08 -5.58
N TRP A 222 -9.06 8.18 -4.80
CA TRP A 222 -9.08 7.99 -3.33
C TRP A 222 -9.13 9.31 -2.56
N ARG A 223 -9.58 10.40 -3.20
CA ARG A 223 -9.63 11.74 -2.62
C ARG A 223 -10.75 11.95 -1.61
N ASN A 224 -11.77 11.11 -1.65
CA ASN A 224 -12.99 11.31 -0.88
C ASN A 224 -13.41 10.02 -0.16
N GLU A 225 -13.66 10.11 1.16
CA GLU A 225 -14.02 8.95 1.98
C GLU A 225 -15.31 8.28 1.51
N LYS A 226 -16.28 9.06 1.02
CA LYS A 226 -17.56 8.53 0.56
C LYS A 226 -17.44 7.71 -0.73
N GLU A 227 -16.54 8.12 -1.64
CA GLU A 227 -16.33 7.45 -2.93
C GLU A 227 -15.34 6.27 -2.80
N SER A 228 -14.50 6.29 -1.76
CA SER A 228 -13.50 5.27 -1.49
C SER A 228 -13.58 4.81 -0.03
N THR A 229 -12.54 5.06 0.76
CA THR A 229 -12.45 4.80 2.20
C THR A 229 -11.57 5.86 2.85
N PRO A 230 -11.56 5.98 4.19
CA PRO A 230 -10.53 6.76 4.88
C PRO A 230 -9.12 6.31 4.46
N ILE A 231 -8.16 7.25 4.48
CA ILE A 231 -6.79 6.97 3.98
C ILE A 231 -6.09 5.84 4.72
N LEU A 232 -6.42 5.60 5.99
CA LEU A 232 -5.88 4.45 6.73
C LEU A 232 -6.31 3.11 6.11
N LEU A 233 -7.45 3.05 5.45
CA LEU A 233 -7.92 1.84 4.77
C LEU A 233 -7.48 1.81 3.30
N SER A 234 -7.62 2.92 2.57
CA SER A 234 -7.25 2.95 1.15
C SER A 234 -5.73 2.88 0.92
N LYS A 235 -4.91 3.34 1.88
CA LYS A 235 -3.44 3.33 1.77
C LYS A 235 -2.77 2.54 2.89
N SER A 236 -2.97 2.93 4.14
CA SER A 236 -2.19 2.41 5.26
C SER A 236 -2.72 1.10 5.85
N CYS A 237 -3.75 0.49 5.26
CA CYS A 237 -4.16 -0.86 5.64
C CYS A 237 -3.01 -1.88 5.51
N HIS A 238 -2.06 -1.64 4.59
CA HIS A 238 -0.84 -2.43 4.49
C HIS A 238 0.02 -2.34 5.76
N ASP A 239 0.12 -1.15 6.35
CA ASP A 239 0.95 -0.90 7.54
C ASP A 239 0.29 -1.50 8.78
N LEU A 240 -1.03 -1.28 8.93
CA LEU A 240 -1.82 -1.89 10.00
C LEU A 240 -1.78 -3.43 9.93
N ASP A 241 -1.79 -3.96 8.72
CA ASP A 241 -1.66 -5.39 8.45
C ASP A 241 -0.28 -5.94 8.82
N LEU A 242 0.78 -5.21 8.47
CA LEU A 242 2.15 -5.58 8.82
C LEU A 242 2.33 -5.68 10.33
N PHE A 243 1.78 -4.75 11.13
CA PHE A 243 1.92 -4.81 12.59
C PHE A 243 1.32 -6.10 13.15
N HIS A 244 0.07 -6.40 12.79
CA HIS A 244 -0.58 -7.64 13.21
C HIS A 244 0.20 -8.88 12.76
N TRP A 245 0.56 -8.92 11.48
CA TRP A 245 1.22 -10.08 10.86
C TRP A 245 2.64 -10.29 11.37
N VAL A 246 3.43 -9.25 11.59
CA VAL A 246 4.80 -9.33 12.12
C VAL A 246 4.78 -9.70 13.60
N LEU A 247 3.96 -9.01 14.41
CA LEU A 247 3.89 -9.23 15.85
C LEU A 247 3.20 -10.55 16.23
N GLY A 248 2.21 -10.98 15.44
CA GLY A 248 1.42 -12.18 15.71
C GLY A 248 0.51 -12.08 16.92
N LYS A 249 0.08 -10.91 17.20
CA LYS A 249 -0.74 -10.59 18.37
C LYS A 249 -1.94 -9.76 17.92
N PRO A 250 -3.11 -9.90 18.56
CA PRO A 250 -4.25 -9.02 18.31
C PRO A 250 -4.00 -7.63 18.92
N CYS A 251 -4.53 -6.61 18.27
CA CYS A 251 -4.56 -5.25 18.83
C CYS A 251 -5.62 -5.15 19.93
N ARG A 252 -5.33 -4.40 20.99
CA ARG A 252 -6.21 -4.23 22.15
C ARG A 252 -6.75 -2.82 22.27
N LYS A 253 -5.94 -1.82 21.92
CA LYS A 253 -6.34 -0.41 22.01
C LYS A 253 -5.79 0.37 20.84
N VAL A 254 -6.55 1.37 20.43
CA VAL A 254 -6.16 2.32 19.40
C VAL A 254 -6.54 3.74 19.81
N SER A 255 -5.66 4.70 19.50
CA SER A 255 -5.92 6.13 19.58
C SER A 255 -5.30 6.81 18.37
N SER A 256 -6.02 7.76 17.76
CA SER A 256 -5.58 8.38 16.52
C SER A 256 -5.91 9.86 16.46
N PHE A 257 -4.97 10.64 15.88
CA PHE A 257 -5.13 12.05 15.57
C PHE A 257 -4.67 12.30 14.14
N GLY A 258 -5.39 13.14 13.42
CA GLY A 258 -5.05 13.47 12.05
C GLY A 258 -6.12 14.32 11.39
N ARG A 259 -5.78 14.99 10.32
CA ARG A 259 -6.73 15.82 9.57
C ARG A 259 -6.19 16.17 8.19
N LEU A 260 -7.04 16.76 7.36
CA LEU A 260 -6.65 17.46 6.16
C LEU A 260 -6.18 18.87 6.52
N SER A 261 -4.93 19.22 6.27
CA SER A 261 -4.33 20.51 6.67
C SER A 261 -3.66 21.26 5.53
N GLY A 262 -2.98 20.58 4.62
CA GLY A 262 -2.20 21.19 3.55
C GLY A 262 -3.01 21.44 2.28
N PHE A 263 -3.73 20.42 1.81
CA PHE A 263 -4.45 20.45 0.54
C PHE A 263 -5.88 20.98 0.70
N ARG A 264 -5.99 22.25 1.14
CA ARG A 264 -7.25 22.91 1.47
C ARG A 264 -7.40 24.24 0.71
N ARG A 265 -8.66 24.66 0.50
CA ARG A 265 -8.98 25.89 -0.21
C ARG A 265 -8.39 27.13 0.46
N GLU A 266 -8.33 27.14 1.80
CA GLU A 266 -7.77 28.26 2.59
C GLU A 266 -6.24 28.37 2.46
N ARG A 267 -5.59 27.33 1.96
CA ARG A 267 -4.16 27.29 1.66
C ARG A 267 -3.85 27.62 0.20
N ALA A 268 -4.87 27.84 -0.62
CA ALA A 268 -4.66 28.18 -2.03
C ALA A 268 -3.87 29.48 -2.17
N PRO A 269 -2.72 29.48 -2.87
CA PRO A 269 -1.99 30.72 -3.10
C PRO A 269 -2.85 31.73 -3.89
N ALA A 270 -2.68 33.02 -3.59
CA ALA A 270 -3.39 34.08 -4.29
C ALA A 270 -3.16 34.00 -5.80
N GLY A 271 -4.22 34.19 -6.59
CA GLY A 271 -4.16 34.14 -8.05
C GLY A 271 -4.17 32.73 -8.64
N SER A 272 -4.18 31.67 -7.83
CA SER A 272 -4.27 30.32 -8.37
C SER A 272 -5.66 30.07 -9.01
N PRO A 273 -5.72 29.60 -10.28
CA PRO A 273 -6.98 29.23 -10.94
C PRO A 273 -7.52 27.89 -10.43
N ALA A 274 -8.66 27.45 -10.97
CA ALA A 274 -9.24 26.14 -10.64
C ALA A 274 -8.39 24.97 -11.13
N ARG A 275 -7.67 25.15 -12.22
CA ARG A 275 -6.82 24.16 -12.86
C ARG A 275 -5.42 24.69 -13.13
N CYS A 276 -4.43 23.82 -13.10
CA CYS A 276 -3.04 24.18 -13.42
C CYS A 276 -2.87 24.63 -14.89
N THR A 277 -3.75 24.17 -15.77
CA THR A 277 -3.76 24.49 -17.21
C THR A 277 -4.42 25.82 -17.57
N ASP A 278 -5.04 26.52 -16.62
CA ASP A 278 -5.82 27.75 -16.87
C ASP A 278 -4.96 29.03 -16.71
N GLY A 279 -3.70 28.98 -17.11
CA GLY A 279 -2.80 30.13 -17.03
C GLY A 279 -2.38 30.48 -15.60
N CYS A 280 -2.12 29.48 -14.76
CA CYS A 280 -1.70 29.71 -13.38
C CYS A 280 -0.35 30.46 -13.31
N PRO A 281 -0.29 31.68 -12.72
CA PRO A 281 0.95 32.44 -12.65
C PRO A 281 2.01 31.80 -11.76
N LEU A 282 1.60 30.89 -10.86
CA LEU A 282 2.48 30.17 -9.93
C LEU A 282 2.98 28.83 -10.49
N GLU A 283 2.52 28.47 -11.68
CA GLU A 283 2.77 27.13 -12.27
C GLU A 283 4.27 26.78 -12.34
N PRO A 284 5.19 27.68 -12.71
CA PRO A 284 6.62 27.36 -12.82
C PRO A 284 7.27 26.96 -11.50
N GLU A 285 6.82 27.49 -10.37
CA GLU A 285 7.41 27.27 -9.03
C GLU A 285 6.59 26.27 -8.18
N CYS A 286 5.36 25.98 -8.60
CA CYS A 286 4.46 25.14 -7.83
C CYS A 286 4.94 23.67 -7.80
N PRO A 287 5.21 23.10 -6.60
CA PRO A 287 5.64 21.70 -6.50
C PRO A 287 4.54 20.71 -6.92
N TYR A 288 3.30 21.18 -7.00
CA TYR A 288 2.12 20.39 -7.38
C TYR A 288 1.60 20.72 -8.78
N SER A 289 2.39 21.45 -9.60
CA SER A 289 2.00 21.75 -10.98
C SER A 289 1.74 20.45 -11.76
N ALA A 290 0.50 20.27 -12.26
CA ALA A 290 0.15 19.12 -13.06
C ALA A 290 0.93 19.06 -14.39
N PRO A 291 1.10 20.16 -15.17
CA PRO A 291 1.96 20.15 -16.34
C PRO A 291 3.42 19.79 -16.00
N ARG A 292 3.94 20.24 -14.86
CA ARG A 292 5.29 19.88 -14.44
C ARG A 292 5.40 18.38 -14.12
N ILE A 293 4.54 17.88 -13.23
CA ILE A 293 4.58 16.48 -12.77
C ILE A 293 4.41 15.49 -13.93
N TYR A 294 3.42 15.71 -14.82
CA TYR A 294 3.01 14.71 -15.80
C TYR A 294 3.61 14.93 -17.19
N VAL A 295 4.04 16.15 -17.52
CA VAL A 295 4.54 16.46 -18.86
C VAL A 295 6.03 16.76 -18.85
N ARG A 296 6.47 17.77 -18.09
CA ARG A 296 7.89 18.19 -18.13
C ARG A 296 8.81 17.23 -17.41
N ASP A 297 8.56 17.01 -16.12
CA ASP A 297 9.43 16.19 -15.27
C ASP A 297 9.12 14.69 -15.41
N ARG A 298 7.92 14.35 -15.85
CA ARG A 298 7.41 12.95 -15.93
C ARG A 298 7.66 12.17 -14.63
N SER A 299 7.58 12.87 -13.52
CA SER A 299 7.88 12.33 -12.19
C SER A 299 6.78 11.39 -11.65
N TRP A 300 5.67 11.25 -12.39
CA TRP A 300 4.61 10.29 -12.11
C TRP A 300 4.07 9.66 -13.39
N ASP A 301 3.72 8.37 -13.32
CA ASP A 301 3.18 7.63 -14.46
C ASP A 301 1.85 8.22 -14.94
N VAL A 302 1.75 8.42 -16.25
CA VAL A 302 0.57 8.96 -16.92
C VAL A 302 -0.41 7.87 -17.40
N GLY A 303 -0.07 6.61 -17.23
CA GLY A 303 -0.92 5.48 -17.67
C GLY A 303 -2.34 5.55 -17.12
N HIS A 304 -2.49 6.12 -15.91
CA HIS A 304 -3.80 6.34 -15.29
C HIS A 304 -4.59 7.53 -15.85
N LEU A 305 -3.91 8.43 -16.58
CA LEU A 305 -4.51 9.63 -17.12
C LEU A 305 -5.08 9.42 -18.51
N ILE A 306 -4.37 8.67 -19.32
CA ILE A 306 -4.69 8.57 -20.77
C ILE A 306 -5.00 7.14 -21.22
N ASP A 307 -4.83 6.14 -20.36
CA ASP A 307 -5.01 4.70 -20.66
C ASP A 307 -4.28 4.22 -21.94
N LEU A 308 -3.38 5.03 -22.48
CA LEU A 308 -2.72 4.84 -23.76
C LEU A 308 -1.19 4.80 -23.62
N GLN A 309 -0.61 3.84 -24.29
CA GLN A 309 0.82 3.78 -24.58
C GLN A 309 0.98 3.78 -26.11
N PRO A 310 1.96 4.47 -26.69
CA PRO A 310 3.01 5.23 -26.01
C PRO A 310 2.53 6.59 -25.50
N TRP A 311 3.37 7.20 -24.61
CA TRP A 311 3.17 8.54 -24.09
C TRP A 311 3.06 9.59 -25.22
N ASP A 312 2.08 10.47 -25.12
CA ASP A 312 1.84 11.57 -26.08
C ASP A 312 1.51 12.85 -25.29
N GLU A 313 2.32 13.87 -25.44
CA GLU A 313 2.17 15.14 -24.73
C GLU A 313 0.81 15.81 -24.93
N ARG A 314 0.32 15.81 -26.18
CA ARG A 314 -0.98 16.44 -26.52
C ARG A 314 -2.14 15.75 -25.82
N LYS A 315 -2.09 14.41 -25.77
CA LYS A 315 -3.10 13.60 -25.08
C LYS A 315 -3.05 13.80 -23.58
N VAL A 316 -1.84 13.83 -22.99
CA VAL A 316 -1.66 14.13 -21.56
C VAL A 316 -2.17 15.53 -21.23
N MET A 317 -1.80 16.54 -22.03
CA MET A 317 -2.29 17.90 -21.83
C MET A 317 -3.81 18.02 -22.00
N ALA A 318 -4.42 17.29 -22.92
CA ALA A 318 -5.87 17.25 -23.05
C ALA A 318 -6.50 16.61 -21.79
N ALA A 319 -5.99 15.47 -21.33
CA ALA A 319 -6.45 14.84 -20.10
C ALA A 319 -6.29 15.74 -18.86
N LEU A 320 -5.26 16.59 -18.81
CA LEU A 320 -5.10 17.58 -17.75
C LEU A 320 -6.07 18.75 -17.87
N ARG A 321 -6.46 19.16 -19.07
CA ARG A 321 -7.46 20.21 -19.25
C ARG A 321 -8.86 19.76 -18.82
N ASP A 322 -9.23 18.55 -19.15
CA ASP A 322 -10.61 18.06 -19.01
C ASP A 322 -10.79 17.16 -17.79
N GLY A 323 -9.80 16.34 -17.46
CA GLY A 323 -9.87 15.33 -16.41
C GLY A 323 -9.54 15.85 -15.00
N PRO A 324 -9.63 15.00 -13.97
CA PRO A 324 -9.45 15.40 -12.57
C PRO A 324 -8.02 15.80 -12.23
N TYR A 325 -7.02 15.26 -12.93
CA TYR A 325 -5.61 15.39 -12.56
C TYR A 325 -5.00 16.77 -12.87
N GLY A 326 -5.66 17.59 -13.68
CA GLY A 326 -5.25 18.97 -13.93
C GLY A 326 -5.77 19.97 -12.91
N ARG A 327 -6.63 19.59 -11.97
CA ARG A 327 -7.19 20.47 -10.93
C ARG A 327 -6.08 21.00 -10.02
N CYS A 328 -6.25 22.24 -9.53
CA CYS A 328 -5.41 22.78 -8.48
C CYS A 328 -5.60 21.95 -7.19
N VAL A 329 -4.51 21.47 -6.58
CA VAL A 329 -4.57 20.63 -5.36
C VAL A 329 -5.24 21.34 -4.17
N PHE A 330 -5.23 22.66 -4.15
CA PHE A 330 -5.90 23.44 -3.11
C PHE A 330 -7.39 23.69 -3.38
N LYS A 331 -7.90 23.27 -4.54
CA LYS A 331 -9.29 23.50 -4.98
C LYS A 331 -10.00 22.21 -5.38
N CYS A 332 -9.47 21.08 -4.95
CA CYS A 332 -10.14 19.78 -5.08
C CYS A 332 -11.22 19.61 -4.00
N ASP A 333 -12.01 18.59 -4.17
CA ASP A 333 -13.07 18.14 -3.27
C ASP A 333 -12.61 17.01 -2.35
N ASN A 334 -11.30 16.91 -2.10
CA ASN A 334 -10.71 15.92 -1.21
C ASN A 334 -11.04 16.20 0.25
N ASP A 335 -11.30 15.13 1.02
CA ASP A 335 -11.63 15.18 2.45
C ASP A 335 -10.79 14.22 3.31
N VAL A 336 -10.01 13.35 2.69
CA VAL A 336 -9.13 12.41 3.41
C VAL A 336 -7.98 13.15 4.12
N ALA A 337 -7.52 12.60 5.24
CA ALA A 337 -6.43 13.18 6.00
C ALA A 337 -5.12 13.20 5.18
N ASP A 338 -4.33 14.27 5.33
CA ASP A 338 -3.00 14.39 4.72
C ASP A 338 -1.85 14.11 5.71
N HIS A 339 -2.17 13.94 6.98
CA HIS A 339 -1.29 13.41 8.02
C HIS A 339 -2.14 12.76 9.12
N GLN A 340 -1.64 11.65 9.66
CA GLN A 340 -2.35 10.94 10.73
C GLN A 340 -1.37 10.13 11.57
N VAL A 341 -1.49 10.23 12.90
CA VAL A 341 -0.78 9.40 13.85
C VAL A 341 -1.75 8.39 14.48
N VAL A 342 -1.26 7.18 14.69
CA VAL A 342 -2.02 6.09 15.30
C VAL A 342 -1.15 5.42 16.36
N ASN A 343 -1.62 5.41 17.60
CA ASN A 343 -0.99 4.66 18.68
C ASN A 343 -1.79 3.39 18.95
N LEU A 344 -1.11 2.25 18.96
CA LEU A 344 -1.70 0.94 19.17
C LEU A 344 -1.08 0.26 20.39
N GLU A 345 -1.88 -0.51 21.10
CA GLU A 345 -1.41 -1.45 22.13
C GLU A 345 -1.86 -2.85 21.73
N PHE A 346 -0.91 -3.74 21.53
CA PHE A 346 -1.14 -5.15 21.22
C PHE A 346 -1.14 -6.01 22.48
N ASP A 347 -1.66 -7.22 22.36
CA ASP A 347 -1.69 -8.19 23.45
C ASP A 347 -0.30 -8.39 24.05
N GLY A 348 -0.21 -8.43 25.38
CA GLY A 348 1.07 -8.48 26.10
C GLY A 348 1.77 -7.11 26.25
N GLY A 349 1.10 -5.99 25.92
CA GLY A 349 1.59 -4.62 26.17
C GLY A 349 2.56 -4.08 25.14
N THR A 350 2.77 -4.76 24.00
CA THR A 350 3.56 -4.22 22.88
C THR A 350 2.89 -2.98 22.32
N THR A 351 3.63 -1.87 22.21
CA THR A 351 3.08 -0.61 21.69
C THR A 351 3.58 -0.31 20.28
N VAL A 352 2.75 0.34 19.45
CA VAL A 352 3.13 0.83 18.13
C VAL A 352 2.81 2.32 18.02
N ALA A 353 3.80 3.13 17.65
CA ALA A 353 3.62 4.51 17.21
C ALA A 353 3.74 4.55 15.68
N PHE A 354 2.64 4.82 15.00
CA PHE A 354 2.57 4.88 13.55
C PHE A 354 2.25 6.30 13.08
N SER A 355 2.95 6.77 12.06
CA SER A 355 2.66 8.03 11.37
C SER A 355 2.48 7.80 9.87
N MET A 356 1.41 8.31 9.32
CA MET A 356 1.16 8.42 7.89
C MET A 356 1.31 9.89 7.49
N GLU A 357 2.15 10.18 6.48
CA GLU A 357 2.52 11.54 6.08
C GLU A 357 2.48 11.74 4.57
N ALA A 358 1.67 12.72 4.13
CA ALA A 358 1.59 13.12 2.73
C ALA A 358 2.73 14.09 2.33
N HIS A 359 3.16 14.94 3.27
CA HIS A 359 4.10 16.03 3.00
C HIS A 359 5.55 15.59 3.17
N THR A 360 5.95 14.56 2.46
CA THR A 360 7.32 14.03 2.43
C THR A 360 7.88 14.08 1.01
N ALA A 361 9.19 14.27 0.87
CA ALA A 361 9.87 14.20 -0.42
C ALA A 361 10.04 12.74 -0.88
N ASP A 362 10.29 11.87 0.08
CA ASP A 362 10.54 10.45 -0.15
C ASP A 362 9.26 9.63 0.00
N MET A 363 9.27 8.46 -0.63
CA MET A 363 8.41 7.32 -0.34
C MET A 363 9.27 6.19 0.25
N GLY A 364 8.61 5.21 0.86
CA GLY A 364 9.29 4.05 1.45
C GLY A 364 9.30 4.12 2.98
N ARG A 365 8.80 3.04 3.55
CA ARG A 365 8.56 2.92 5.00
C ARG A 365 9.83 3.02 5.81
N ARG A 366 9.73 3.61 7.00
CA ARG A 366 10.79 3.62 8.01
C ARG A 366 10.28 2.88 9.24
N THR A 367 10.95 1.79 9.61
CA THR A 367 10.50 0.91 10.69
C THR A 367 11.63 0.70 11.69
N ARG A 368 11.32 0.88 12.98
CA ARG A 368 12.15 0.42 14.09
C ARG A 368 11.34 -0.50 14.99
N ILE A 369 11.90 -1.66 15.32
CA ILE A 369 11.29 -2.61 16.25
C ILE A 369 12.27 -2.83 17.39
N MET A 370 11.88 -2.48 18.60
CA MET A 370 12.69 -2.61 19.81
C MET A 370 12.24 -3.83 20.61
N GLY A 371 13.17 -4.75 20.81
CA GLY A 371 12.96 -5.97 21.59
C GLY A 371 13.86 -6.00 22.84
N THR A 372 13.66 -7.03 23.68
CA THR A 372 14.41 -7.19 24.95
C THR A 372 15.85 -7.64 24.73
N ARG A 373 16.20 -8.18 23.58
CA ARG A 373 17.53 -8.71 23.26
C ARG A 373 18.19 -8.09 22.03
N GLY A 374 17.47 -7.23 21.32
CA GLY A 374 17.95 -6.61 20.08
C GLY A 374 16.96 -5.61 19.54
N ASP A 375 17.32 -4.97 18.43
CA ASP A 375 16.42 -4.11 17.66
C ASP A 375 16.56 -4.33 16.16
N ILE A 376 15.53 -3.91 15.44
CA ILE A 376 15.52 -3.86 13.96
C ILE A 376 15.41 -2.41 13.53
N VAL A 377 16.20 -2.03 12.52
CA VAL A 377 16.07 -0.76 11.79
C VAL A 377 15.92 -1.07 10.30
N GLY A 378 14.86 -0.54 9.67
CA GLY A 378 14.58 -0.82 8.28
C GLY A 378 13.99 0.37 7.51
N ASP A 379 14.29 0.44 6.19
CA ASP A 379 13.88 1.50 5.29
C ASP A 379 13.33 1.00 3.93
N GLU A 380 12.90 -0.26 3.89
CA GLU A 380 12.50 -1.02 2.68
C GLU A 380 13.66 -1.31 1.71
N ARG A 381 14.85 -0.75 1.90
CA ARG A 381 16.06 -1.05 1.12
C ARG A 381 17.00 -1.96 1.88
N VAL A 382 17.20 -1.65 3.16
CA VAL A 382 18.06 -2.40 4.06
C VAL A 382 17.32 -2.69 5.36
N LEU A 383 17.41 -3.92 5.83
CA LEU A 383 16.93 -4.37 7.12
C LEU A 383 18.15 -4.70 7.98
N THR A 384 18.39 -3.94 9.04
CA THR A 384 19.48 -4.19 9.97
C THR A 384 18.94 -4.75 11.28
N VAL A 385 19.48 -5.88 11.70
CA VAL A 385 19.18 -6.56 12.96
C VAL A 385 20.37 -6.40 13.88
N ASN A 386 20.17 -5.77 15.05
CA ASN A 386 21.18 -5.57 16.08
C ASN A 386 20.91 -6.53 17.24
N THR A 387 21.92 -7.27 17.70
CA THR A 387 21.84 -8.18 18.83
C THR A 387 22.65 -7.61 20.01
N PHE A 388 22.03 -7.40 21.18
CA PHE A 388 22.66 -6.73 22.31
C PHE A 388 23.76 -7.57 22.96
N ALA A 389 23.53 -8.88 23.14
CA ALA A 389 24.46 -9.77 23.83
C ALA A 389 25.82 -9.87 23.11
N THR A 390 25.78 -9.99 21.80
CA THR A 390 27.00 -10.14 20.94
C THR A 390 27.51 -8.80 20.44
N ARG A 391 26.73 -7.71 20.56
CA ARG A 391 27.01 -6.39 19.98
C ARG A 391 27.25 -6.45 18.47
N THR A 392 26.54 -7.36 17.78
CA THR A 392 26.66 -7.55 16.34
C THR A 392 25.49 -6.92 15.62
N SER A 393 25.74 -6.48 14.37
CA SER A 393 24.73 -5.98 13.44
C SER A 393 24.78 -6.79 12.16
N VAL A 394 23.65 -7.31 11.72
CA VAL A 394 23.52 -8.03 10.43
C VAL A 394 22.55 -7.26 9.54
N SER A 395 22.98 -6.93 8.33
CA SER A 395 22.16 -6.19 7.37
C SER A 395 21.77 -7.08 6.20
N TYR A 396 20.49 -6.97 5.79
CA TYR A 396 19.91 -7.66 4.65
C TYR A 396 19.44 -6.61 3.64
N ARG A 397 19.94 -6.65 2.41
CA ARG A 397 19.49 -5.77 1.34
C ARG A 397 18.22 -6.35 0.72
N ALA A 398 17.23 -5.51 0.46
CA ALA A 398 15.96 -5.94 -0.12
C ALA A 398 16.16 -6.60 -1.50
N GLU A 399 17.10 -6.10 -2.31
CA GLU A 399 17.46 -6.66 -3.61
C GLU A 399 18.04 -8.09 -3.51
N ASP A 400 18.87 -8.35 -2.50
CA ASP A 400 19.45 -9.69 -2.27
C ASP A 400 18.36 -10.67 -1.80
N LEU A 401 17.46 -10.21 -0.94
CA LEU A 401 16.31 -10.99 -0.48
C LEU A 401 15.33 -11.31 -1.62
N ALA A 402 15.23 -10.42 -2.61
CA ALA A 402 14.38 -10.59 -3.79
C ALA A 402 15.09 -11.28 -4.97
N ALA A 403 16.36 -11.66 -4.84
CA ALA A 403 17.10 -12.35 -5.87
C ALA A 403 16.35 -13.61 -6.36
N GLY A 404 16.26 -13.80 -7.67
CA GLY A 404 15.47 -14.87 -8.29
C GLY A 404 13.97 -14.54 -8.48
N TYR A 405 13.49 -13.40 -7.98
CA TYR A 405 12.10 -12.92 -8.15
C TYR A 405 12.04 -11.64 -8.98
N ALA A 406 12.67 -11.64 -10.16
CA ALA A 406 12.66 -10.50 -11.06
C ALA A 406 11.24 -10.16 -11.53
N GLY A 407 10.81 -8.91 -11.27
CA GLY A 407 9.56 -8.34 -11.75
C GLY A 407 8.39 -8.40 -10.75
N GLY A 408 7.49 -7.44 -10.88
CA GLY A 408 6.33 -7.22 -10.00
C GLY A 408 6.54 -6.04 -9.05
N GLY A 409 5.46 -5.32 -8.72
CA GLY A 409 5.46 -4.24 -7.74
C GLY A 409 5.74 -4.73 -6.32
N HIS A 410 5.86 -3.77 -5.40
CA HIS A 410 6.00 -4.01 -3.95
C HIS A 410 7.13 -5.00 -3.60
N GLY A 411 8.33 -4.83 -4.24
CA GLY A 411 9.48 -5.70 -3.96
C GLY A 411 9.25 -7.18 -4.31
N GLY A 412 8.42 -7.46 -5.32
CA GLY A 412 8.08 -8.83 -5.76
C GLY A 412 6.87 -9.43 -5.06
N GLY A 413 6.25 -8.71 -4.13
CA GLY A 413 5.10 -9.20 -3.36
C GLY A 413 3.88 -9.52 -4.22
N ASP A 414 3.60 -8.74 -5.26
CA ASP A 414 2.45 -8.95 -6.14
C ASP A 414 2.47 -10.33 -6.82
N ARG A 415 3.59 -10.72 -7.41
CA ARG A 415 3.71 -12.03 -8.07
C ARG A 415 3.61 -13.21 -7.10
N ARG A 416 4.20 -13.06 -5.92
CA ARG A 416 4.18 -14.11 -4.89
C ARG A 416 2.79 -14.27 -4.28
N LEU A 417 2.05 -13.17 -4.11
CA LEU A 417 0.65 -13.24 -3.71
C LEU A 417 -0.19 -14.05 -4.72
N VAL A 418 -0.09 -13.69 -6.02
CA VAL A 418 -0.84 -14.43 -7.05
C VAL A 418 -0.48 -15.91 -7.03
N ARG A 419 0.81 -16.25 -6.96
CA ARG A 419 1.25 -17.64 -6.87
C ARG A 419 0.67 -18.36 -5.67
N ALA A 420 0.71 -17.76 -4.49
CA ALA A 420 0.16 -18.34 -3.26
C ALA A 420 -1.36 -18.54 -3.36
N PHE A 421 -2.07 -17.56 -3.92
CA PHE A 421 -3.51 -17.64 -4.17
C PHE A 421 -3.85 -18.80 -5.13
N LEU A 422 -3.13 -18.90 -6.26
CA LEU A 422 -3.34 -19.99 -7.21
C LEU A 422 -3.08 -21.37 -6.57
N GLN A 423 -2.04 -21.48 -5.75
CA GLN A 423 -1.75 -22.72 -5.03
C GLN A 423 -2.85 -23.07 -4.01
N ALA A 424 -3.34 -22.07 -3.29
CA ALA A 424 -4.45 -22.26 -2.36
C ALA A 424 -5.72 -22.75 -3.08
N VAL A 425 -6.06 -22.12 -4.20
CA VAL A 425 -7.22 -22.50 -5.02
C VAL A 425 -7.03 -23.89 -5.66
N TYR A 426 -5.85 -24.16 -6.22
CA TYR A 426 -5.56 -25.43 -6.89
C TYR A 426 -5.61 -26.63 -5.94
N GLN A 427 -5.17 -26.44 -4.70
CA GLN A 427 -5.14 -27.50 -3.68
C GLN A 427 -6.38 -27.50 -2.78
N ASP A 428 -7.28 -26.52 -2.93
CA ASP A 428 -8.40 -26.24 -2.03
C ASP A 428 -7.93 -26.12 -0.56
N ASP A 429 -6.78 -25.45 -0.36
CA ASP A 429 -6.15 -25.30 0.95
C ASP A 429 -5.84 -23.81 1.23
N ARG A 430 -6.71 -23.17 2.02
CA ARG A 430 -6.55 -21.77 2.42
C ARG A 430 -5.30 -21.49 3.25
N ALA A 431 -4.73 -22.51 3.93
CA ALA A 431 -3.53 -22.35 4.75
C ALA A 431 -2.25 -22.05 3.92
N LEU A 432 -2.32 -22.20 2.60
CA LEU A 432 -1.26 -21.79 1.67
C LEU A 432 -1.24 -20.29 1.39
N LEU A 433 -2.28 -19.56 1.81
CA LEU A 433 -2.43 -18.12 1.59
C LEU A 433 -2.31 -17.38 2.93
N SER A 434 -1.28 -16.54 3.07
CA SER A 434 -1.04 -15.81 4.32
C SER A 434 -1.92 -14.57 4.50
N SER A 435 -2.70 -14.19 3.50
CA SER A 435 -3.60 -13.03 3.51
C SER A 435 -5.02 -13.43 3.11
N THR A 436 -5.57 -14.45 3.76
CA THR A 436 -6.99 -14.77 3.64
C THR A 436 -7.85 -13.64 4.19
N VAL A 437 -9.15 -13.63 3.88
CA VAL A 437 -10.06 -12.63 4.48
C VAL A 437 -10.05 -12.73 6.00
N GLU A 438 -9.99 -13.95 6.55
CA GLU A 438 -9.89 -14.21 7.99
C GLU A 438 -8.67 -13.50 8.61
N ASP A 439 -7.49 -13.69 8.00
CA ASP A 439 -6.23 -13.11 8.47
C ASP A 439 -6.15 -11.59 8.29
N SER A 440 -6.97 -11.05 7.38
CA SER A 440 -6.95 -9.62 7.00
C SER A 440 -7.96 -8.77 7.77
N MET A 441 -8.87 -9.39 8.51
CA MET A 441 -9.91 -8.68 9.27
C MET A 441 -9.32 -7.75 10.33
N GLU A 442 -8.26 -8.17 11.02
CA GLU A 442 -7.69 -7.38 12.14
C GLU A 442 -7.15 -6.03 11.66
N SER A 443 -6.47 -5.98 10.52
CA SER A 443 -5.96 -4.72 9.95
C SER A 443 -7.09 -3.74 9.60
N HIS A 444 -8.19 -4.23 9.07
CA HIS A 444 -9.36 -3.40 8.73
C HIS A 444 -10.09 -2.92 9.98
N ARG A 445 -10.25 -3.80 10.98
CA ARG A 445 -10.81 -3.42 12.27
C ARG A 445 -9.99 -2.30 12.92
N ILE A 446 -8.67 -2.44 12.99
CA ILE A 446 -7.77 -1.39 13.50
C ILE A 446 -7.99 -0.09 12.71
N GLY A 447 -8.08 -0.16 11.39
CA GLY A 447 -8.27 1.00 10.51
C GLY A 447 -9.58 1.73 10.78
N PHE A 448 -10.71 1.00 10.88
CA PHE A 448 -12.03 1.59 11.18
C PHE A 448 -12.06 2.20 12.58
N GLU A 449 -11.50 1.53 13.58
CA GLU A 449 -11.49 2.03 14.96
C GLU A 449 -10.51 3.20 15.16
N ALA A 450 -9.38 3.21 14.44
CA ALA A 450 -8.48 4.36 14.41
C ALA A 450 -9.18 5.59 13.81
N GLU A 451 -9.97 5.38 12.77
CA GLU A 451 -10.75 6.46 12.17
C GLU A 451 -11.89 6.94 13.08
N ALA A 452 -12.56 6.04 13.77
CA ALA A 452 -13.55 6.38 14.81
C ALA A 452 -12.88 7.20 15.93
N SER A 453 -11.71 6.79 16.42
CA SER A 453 -10.94 7.53 17.41
C SER A 453 -10.58 8.93 16.91
N ARG A 454 -10.06 9.07 15.69
CA ARG A 454 -9.71 10.35 15.08
C ARG A 454 -10.90 11.32 15.03
N LYS A 455 -12.05 10.83 14.59
CA LYS A 455 -13.29 11.62 14.47
C LYS A 455 -13.86 12.02 15.84
N ASN A 456 -13.50 11.27 16.90
CA ASN A 456 -13.91 11.53 18.29
C ASN A 456 -12.78 12.16 19.15
N GLY A 457 -11.90 12.99 18.53
CA GLY A 457 -10.90 13.75 19.25
C GLY A 457 -9.77 12.92 19.86
N GLY A 458 -9.50 11.74 19.31
CA GLY A 458 -8.40 10.87 19.75
C GLY A 458 -8.73 9.99 20.95
N GLN A 459 -10.01 9.81 21.27
CA GLN A 459 -10.43 8.91 22.36
C GLN A 459 -9.87 7.50 22.13
N VAL A 460 -9.37 6.88 23.21
CA VAL A 460 -8.94 5.50 23.15
C VAL A 460 -10.11 4.57 22.90
N VAL A 461 -10.02 3.76 21.87
CA VAL A 461 -10.97 2.69 21.57
C VAL A 461 -10.37 1.36 22.00
N THR A 462 -11.12 0.60 22.80
CA THR A 462 -10.73 -0.76 23.21
C THR A 462 -11.34 -1.77 22.23
N LEU A 463 -10.50 -2.62 21.65
CA LEU A 463 -10.90 -3.70 20.76
C LEU A 463 -11.17 -4.96 21.60
N SER A 464 -12.42 -5.34 21.76
CA SER A 464 -12.83 -6.63 22.35
C SER A 464 -12.39 -7.80 21.47
N ARG A 465 -12.24 -8.98 22.04
CA ARG A 465 -11.91 -10.22 21.30
C ARG A 465 -13.03 -10.59 20.34
#